data_f8e6aa716ed76f0fc9f243e8dc9eb42a
#
_entry.id   f8e6aa716ed76f0fc9f243e8dc9eb42a
#
_cell.length_a   1.000
_cell.length_b   1.000
_cell.length_c   1.000
_cell.angle_alpha   90.00
_cell.angle_beta   90.00
_cell.angle_gamma   90.00
#
_symmetry.space_group_name_H-M   'P 1'
#
loop_
_entity.id
_entity.type
_entity.pdbx_description
1 polymer ?
#
loop_
_entity_poly.entity_id
_entity_poly.type
_entity_poly.pdbx_seq_one_letter_code
_entity_poly.pdbx_strand_id
1 'polypeptide(L)'
;MNGTQAFIQERSKAFKERRDFVVNSLNRIKGINCLKPNGAFYVFPSCKKLLGKKTKLKTDSDFVEKLLEKVNVAVVQGSAFGLDGHFRISYATSMEKLIVAMERIRSFCNSLN
;
A
#
# COMPACT_ATOMS: atom_id res chain seq x y z
N MET A 1 17.11 -14.15 27.60
CA MET A 1 17.46 -12.77 27.26
C MET A 1 18.05 -12.68 25.84
N ASN A 2 19.11 -13.44 25.57
CA ASN A 2 19.74 -13.41 24.24
C ASN A 2 18.79 -13.90 23.15
N GLY A 3 17.98 -14.91 23.45
CA GLY A 3 17.00 -15.41 22.48
C GLY A 3 15.94 -14.37 22.09
N THR A 4 15.56 -13.52 23.05
CA THR A 4 14.59 -12.45 22.80
C THR A 4 15.14 -11.41 21.86
N GLN A 5 16.41 -11.03 22.03
CA GLN A 5 17.07 -10.05 21.15
C GLN A 5 17.21 -10.59 19.73
N ALA A 6 17.62 -11.86 19.58
CA ALA A 6 17.73 -12.48 18.28
C ALA A 6 16.35 -12.52 17.56
N PHE A 7 15.30 -12.83 18.30
CA PHE A 7 13.95 -12.86 17.78
C PHE A 7 13.50 -11.46 17.30
N ILE A 8 13.80 -10.41 18.06
CA ILE A 8 13.47 -9.04 17.70
C ILE A 8 14.21 -8.63 16.43
N GLN A 9 15.49 -8.99 16.29
CA GLN A 9 16.28 -8.69 15.11
C GLN A 9 15.72 -9.37 13.86
N GLU A 10 15.33 -10.63 13.98
CA GLU A 10 14.71 -11.36 12.87
C GLU A 10 13.40 -10.70 12.44
N ARG A 11 12.57 -10.29 13.40
CA ARG A 11 11.33 -9.58 13.11
C ARG A 11 11.59 -8.26 12.39
N SER A 12 12.55 -7.49 12.88
CA SER A 12 12.92 -6.21 12.28
C SER A 12 13.37 -6.40 10.84
N LYS A 13 14.15 -7.45 10.58
CA LYS A 13 14.62 -7.76 9.24
C LYS A 13 13.45 -8.15 8.32
N ALA A 14 12.55 -9.00 8.81
CA ALA A 14 11.38 -9.44 8.05
C ALA A 14 10.46 -8.26 7.70
N PHE A 15 10.21 -7.37 8.66
CA PHE A 15 9.41 -6.18 8.42
C PHE A 15 10.09 -5.24 7.42
N LYS A 16 11.40 -5.11 7.51
CA LYS A 16 12.18 -4.27 6.60
C LYS A 16 12.10 -4.78 5.16
N GLU A 17 12.20 -6.08 4.98
CA GLU A 17 12.07 -6.71 3.66
C GLU A 17 10.68 -6.50 3.07
N ARG A 18 9.63 -6.68 3.88
CA ARG A 18 8.26 -6.46 3.46
C ARG A 18 8.01 -5.00 3.13
N ARG A 19 8.48 -4.09 3.97
CA ARG A 19 8.39 -2.65 3.74
C ARG A 19 9.02 -2.27 2.40
N ASP A 20 10.25 -2.72 2.18
CA ASP A 20 10.99 -2.39 0.97
C ASP A 20 10.28 -2.97 -0.27
N PHE A 21 9.79 -4.19 -0.18
CA PHE A 21 9.03 -4.80 -1.25
C PHE A 21 7.77 -4.00 -1.59
N VAL A 22 7.00 -3.62 -0.58
CA VAL A 22 5.76 -2.86 -0.77
C VAL A 22 6.04 -1.48 -1.36
N VAL A 23 7.01 -0.76 -0.81
CA VAL A 23 7.37 0.58 -1.31
C VAL A 23 7.84 0.52 -2.75
N ASN A 24 8.72 -0.43 -3.07
CA ASN A 24 9.23 -0.57 -4.44
C ASN A 24 8.13 -0.99 -5.42
N SER A 25 7.26 -1.90 -5.01
CA SER A 25 6.16 -2.36 -5.86
C SER A 25 5.19 -1.24 -6.17
N LEU A 26 4.82 -0.45 -5.16
CA LEU A 26 3.90 0.67 -5.32
C LEU A 26 4.50 1.77 -6.21
N ASN A 27 5.78 2.07 -6.05
CA ASN A 27 6.44 3.11 -6.85
C ASN A 27 6.63 2.71 -8.32
N ARG A 28 6.49 1.43 -8.65
CA ARG A 28 6.51 0.95 -10.04
C ARG A 28 5.17 1.10 -10.72
N ILE A 29 4.11 1.38 -9.97
CA ILE A 29 2.77 1.57 -10.52
C ILE A 29 2.63 3.02 -10.97
N LYS A 30 2.27 3.22 -12.23
CA LYS A 30 2.06 4.56 -12.79
C LYS A 30 0.90 5.24 -12.05
N GLY A 31 1.15 6.40 -11.49
CA GLY A 31 0.15 7.17 -10.76
C GLY A 31 0.21 6.97 -9.25
N ILE A 32 1.01 6.03 -8.77
CA ILE A 32 1.21 5.80 -7.34
C ILE A 32 2.59 6.31 -6.94
N ASN A 33 2.65 6.99 -5.80
CA ASN A 33 3.89 7.49 -5.25
C ASN A 33 3.92 7.15 -3.76
N CYS A 34 4.91 6.38 -3.33
CA CYS A 34 5.01 5.90 -1.96
C CYS A 34 6.35 6.27 -1.35
N LEU A 35 6.31 6.99 -0.23
CA LEU A 35 7.51 7.31 0.53
C LEU A 35 7.80 6.17 1.52
N LYS A 36 9.08 5.96 1.79
CA LYS A 36 9.54 4.94 2.72
C LYS A 36 9.26 5.39 4.16
N PRO A 37 8.48 4.61 4.94
CA PRO A 37 8.17 5.00 6.31
C PRO A 37 9.32 4.71 7.27
N ASN A 38 9.36 5.44 8.38
CA ASN A 38 10.31 5.20 9.46
C ASN A 38 9.58 4.52 10.62
N GLY A 39 9.82 3.21 10.80
CA GLY A 39 9.37 2.46 11.96
C GLY A 39 7.87 2.15 12.04
N ALA A 40 7.10 2.44 11.01
CA ALA A 40 5.67 2.13 10.98
C ALA A 40 5.45 0.75 10.37
N PHE A 41 4.27 0.17 10.65
CA PHE A 41 3.87 -1.12 10.08
C PHE A 41 2.99 -0.95 8.84
N TYR A 42 2.84 0.26 8.34
CA TYR A 42 2.03 0.56 7.18
C TYR A 42 2.61 1.75 6.41
N VAL A 43 2.22 1.87 5.16
CA VAL A 43 2.62 2.97 4.28
C VAL A 43 1.39 3.75 3.83
N PHE A 44 1.60 5.00 3.42
CA PHE A 44 0.56 5.89 2.89
C PHE A 44 0.93 6.32 1.47
N PRO A 45 0.76 5.45 0.46
CA PRO A 45 1.02 5.86 -0.92
C PRO A 45 -0.01 6.86 -1.41
N SER A 46 0.45 7.78 -2.26
CA SER A 46 -0.41 8.77 -2.92
C SER A 46 -1.04 8.16 -4.16
N CYS A 47 -2.34 8.34 -4.32
CA CYS A 47 -3.07 7.96 -5.53
C CYS A 47 -3.66 9.19 -6.25
N LYS A 48 -3.19 10.39 -5.91
CA LYS A 48 -3.73 11.65 -6.45
C LYS A 48 -3.72 11.70 -7.97
N LYS A 49 -2.69 11.14 -8.60
CA LYS A 49 -2.55 11.13 -10.06
C LYS A 49 -3.58 10.23 -10.73
N LEU A 50 -4.18 9.31 -9.99
CA LEU A 50 -5.21 8.41 -10.48
C LEU A 50 -6.62 8.94 -10.24
N LEU A 51 -6.75 10.04 -9.50
CA LEU A 51 -8.03 10.67 -9.22
C LEU A 51 -8.32 11.74 -10.28
N GLY A 52 -9.59 11.88 -10.66
CA GLY A 52 -10.00 12.88 -11.60
C GLY A 52 -11.12 12.41 -12.53
N LYS A 53 -11.48 13.25 -13.49
CA LYS A 53 -12.60 12.99 -14.41
C LYS A 53 -12.34 11.78 -15.31
N LYS A 54 -11.10 11.58 -15.72
CA LYS A 54 -10.72 10.50 -16.65
C LYS A 54 -10.96 9.12 -16.04
N THR A 55 -10.66 8.96 -14.75
CA THR A 55 -10.83 7.69 -14.05
C THR A 55 -12.19 7.54 -13.40
N LYS A 56 -12.95 8.62 -13.29
CA LYS A 56 -14.21 8.73 -12.58
C LYS A 56 -14.08 8.53 -11.07
N LEU A 57 -12.86 8.53 -10.56
CA LEU A 57 -12.57 8.47 -9.12
C LEU A 57 -12.26 9.89 -8.65
N LYS A 58 -13.09 10.40 -7.75
CA LYS A 58 -12.96 11.79 -7.28
C LYS A 58 -12.09 11.90 -6.02
N THR A 59 -12.19 10.91 -5.14
CA THR A 59 -11.53 10.95 -3.84
C THR A 59 -10.78 9.65 -3.58
N ASP A 60 -9.92 9.66 -2.55
CA ASP A 60 -9.26 8.45 -2.07
C ASP A 60 -10.25 7.40 -1.59
N SER A 61 -11.39 7.83 -1.04
CA SER A 61 -12.47 6.91 -0.66
C SER A 61 -13.02 6.16 -1.87
N ASP A 62 -13.23 6.86 -2.99
CA ASP A 62 -13.65 6.24 -4.24
C ASP A 62 -12.64 5.21 -4.72
N PHE A 63 -11.36 5.54 -4.65
CA PHE A 63 -10.27 4.65 -5.03
C PHE A 63 -10.29 3.38 -4.18
N VAL A 64 -10.42 3.54 -2.86
CA VAL A 64 -10.44 2.43 -1.90
C VAL A 64 -11.64 1.52 -2.15
N GLU A 65 -12.82 2.09 -2.37
CA GLU A 65 -14.04 1.33 -2.64
C GLU A 65 -13.92 0.51 -3.93
N LYS A 66 -13.42 1.14 -4.99
CA LYS A 66 -13.26 0.45 -6.29
C LYS A 66 -12.19 -0.62 -6.22
N LEU A 67 -11.12 -0.38 -5.48
CA LEU A 67 -10.06 -1.36 -5.29
C LEU A 67 -10.61 -2.63 -4.63
N LEU A 68 -11.40 -2.47 -3.58
CA LEU A 68 -12.05 -3.60 -2.91
C LEU A 68 -13.03 -4.31 -3.84
N GLU A 69 -13.86 -3.55 -4.54
CA GLU A 69 -14.90 -4.08 -5.43
C GLU A 69 -14.31 -4.85 -6.62
N LYS A 70 -13.29 -4.29 -7.26
CA LYS A 70 -12.75 -4.85 -8.52
C LYS A 70 -11.71 -5.93 -8.32
N VAL A 71 -10.84 -5.78 -7.34
CA VAL A 71 -9.70 -6.70 -7.16
C VAL A 71 -9.64 -7.31 -5.76
N ASN A 72 -10.61 -7.01 -4.93
CA ASN A 72 -10.74 -7.60 -3.58
C ASN A 72 -9.53 -7.34 -2.69
N VAL A 73 -9.00 -6.11 -2.74
CA VAL A 73 -7.91 -5.67 -1.87
C VAL A 73 -8.47 -4.61 -0.92
N ALA A 74 -8.41 -4.88 0.38
CA ALA A 74 -8.91 -3.98 1.40
C ALA A 74 -7.80 -3.08 1.92
N VAL A 75 -7.95 -1.77 1.72
CA VAL A 75 -7.04 -0.75 2.24
C VAL A 75 -7.90 0.33 2.93
N VAL A 76 -7.26 1.28 3.60
CA VAL A 76 -7.98 2.34 4.30
C VAL A 76 -7.70 3.67 3.60
N GLN A 77 -8.76 4.47 3.37
CA GLN A 77 -8.61 5.78 2.76
C GLN A 77 -7.79 6.71 3.66
N GLY A 78 -6.86 7.46 3.06
CA GLY A 78 -6.00 8.37 3.79
C GLY A 78 -6.76 9.54 4.40
N SER A 79 -7.90 9.92 3.83
CA SER A 79 -8.73 11.00 4.35
C SER A 79 -9.18 10.74 5.79
N ALA A 80 -9.31 9.47 6.19
CA ALA A 80 -9.62 9.11 7.58
C ALA A 80 -8.51 9.53 8.56
N PHE A 81 -7.32 9.81 8.04
CA PHE A 81 -6.14 10.23 8.81
C PHE A 81 -5.67 11.64 8.43
N GLY A 82 -6.49 12.39 7.71
CA GLY A 82 -6.13 13.73 7.25
C GLY A 82 -5.21 13.75 6.03
N LEU A 83 -5.10 12.65 5.31
CA LEU A 83 -4.21 12.51 4.14
C LEU A 83 -5.03 12.26 2.87
N ASP A 84 -5.73 13.30 2.41
CA ASP A 84 -6.55 13.21 1.19
C ASP A 84 -5.69 12.79 -0.01
N GLY A 85 -6.23 11.93 -0.86
CA GLY A 85 -5.53 11.45 -2.03
C GLY A 85 -4.49 10.38 -1.73
N HIS A 86 -4.54 9.80 -0.55
CA HIS A 86 -3.65 8.72 -0.11
C HIS A 86 -4.48 7.53 0.36
N PHE A 87 -3.83 6.37 0.51
CA PHE A 87 -4.47 5.22 1.14
C PHE A 87 -3.43 4.51 2.00
N ARG A 88 -3.91 3.79 3.02
CA ARG A 88 -3.02 3.11 3.96
C ARG A 88 -3.01 1.61 3.67
N ILE A 89 -1.82 1.05 3.56
CA ILE A 89 -1.62 -0.40 3.43
C ILE A 89 -0.71 -0.87 4.56
N SER A 90 -1.15 -1.90 5.30
CA SER A 90 -0.31 -2.56 6.28
C SER A 90 0.56 -3.61 5.60
N TYR A 91 1.84 -3.67 5.98
CA TYR A 91 2.72 -4.75 5.54
C TYR A 91 3.02 -5.75 6.67
N ALA A 92 2.23 -5.70 7.75
CA ALA A 92 2.32 -6.64 8.86
C ALA A 92 1.54 -7.92 8.54
N THR A 93 1.93 -8.59 7.45
CA THR A 93 1.30 -9.83 6.99
C THR A 93 2.36 -10.66 6.25
N SER A 94 1.99 -11.83 5.72
CA SER A 94 2.94 -12.68 5.01
C SER A 94 3.39 -12.06 3.69
N MET A 95 4.61 -12.38 3.25
CA MET A 95 5.11 -11.91 1.95
C MET A 95 4.24 -12.41 0.81
N GLU A 96 3.72 -13.63 0.90
CA GLU A 96 2.85 -14.20 -0.13
C GLU A 96 1.60 -13.36 -0.34
N LYS A 97 0.97 -12.92 0.75
CA LYS A 97 -0.22 -12.06 0.69
C LYS A 97 0.13 -10.69 0.13
N LEU A 98 1.29 -10.16 0.47
CA LEU A 98 1.74 -8.87 -0.05
C LEU A 98 2.01 -8.94 -1.56
N ILE A 99 2.61 -10.02 -2.04
CA ILE A 99 2.86 -10.21 -3.48
C ILE A 99 1.54 -10.19 -4.25
N VAL A 100 0.54 -10.93 -3.76
CA VAL A 100 -0.78 -10.98 -4.39
C VAL A 100 -1.44 -9.60 -4.38
N ALA A 101 -1.39 -8.92 -3.23
CA ALA A 101 -2.00 -7.59 -3.09
C ALA A 101 -1.35 -6.58 -4.05
N MET A 102 -0.02 -6.58 -4.15
CA MET A 102 0.68 -5.65 -5.03
C MET A 102 0.35 -5.90 -6.51
N GLU A 103 0.26 -7.15 -6.92
CA GLU A 103 -0.13 -7.50 -8.29
C GLU A 103 -1.56 -7.06 -8.61
N ARG A 104 -2.48 -7.24 -7.67
CA ARG A 104 -3.87 -6.81 -7.84
C ARG A 104 -3.99 -5.30 -7.93
N ILE A 105 -3.28 -4.57 -7.07
CA ILE A 105 -3.27 -3.11 -7.10
C ILE A 105 -2.70 -2.62 -8.43
N ARG A 106 -1.61 -3.20 -8.88
CA ARG A 106 -0.99 -2.84 -10.16
C ARG A 106 -1.96 -3.06 -11.32
N SER A 107 -2.61 -4.22 -11.36
CA SER A 107 -3.58 -4.54 -12.39
C SER A 107 -4.75 -3.56 -12.40
N PHE A 108 -5.27 -3.22 -11.23
CA PHE A 108 -6.35 -2.24 -11.09
C PHE A 108 -5.93 -0.86 -11.59
N CYS A 109 -4.77 -0.39 -11.15
CA CYS A 109 -4.27 0.94 -11.55
C CYS A 109 -3.98 1.01 -13.05
N ASN A 110 -3.45 -0.06 -13.63
CA ASN A 110 -3.22 -0.12 -15.08
C ASN A 110 -4.52 -0.05 -15.87
N SER A 111 -5.60 -0.57 -15.32
CA SER A 111 -6.91 -0.52 -15.98
C SER A 111 -7.50 0.90 -15.96
N LEU A 112 -7.02 1.78 -15.07
CA LEU A 112 -7.46 3.18 -14.99
C LEU A 112 -6.70 4.08 -15.97
N ASN A 113 -5.55 3.64 -16.42
CA ASN A 113 -4.72 4.43 -17.35
C ASN A 113 -5.06 4.11 -18.85
#